data_8f9db9c9c14070074a5b5db89e14fc61
#
_entry.id   8f9db9c9c14070074a5b5db89e14fc61
#
_cell.length_a   1.000
_cell.length_b   1.000
_cell.length_c   1.000
_cell.angle_alpha   90.00
_cell.angle_beta   90.00
_cell.angle_gamma   90.00
#
_symmetry.space_group_name_H-M   'P 1'
#
loop_
_entity.id
_entity.type
_entity.pdbx_description
1 polymer ?
#
loop_
_entity_poly.entity_id
_entity_poly.type
_entity_poly.pdbx_seq_one_letter_code
_entity_poly.pdbx_strand_id
1 'polypeptide(L)'
;MSIKCKIIFFSFTCLLSLVLGCAEIKMFYHGNTVSSVPVVVLQEGTPTAGRWETFDLIIEYEYIQKSDSITISGEASLTQHYQMLYTSIIRMDTYIFFLDEDSRVLETASLINVWTNSTRDIQIFSKLYKVPIGTKRISFGYSGVAQESDSSEFFYELPLN
;
A
#
# COMPACT_ATOMS: atom_id res chain seq x y z
N MET A 1 39.34 14.28 -31.23
CA MET A 1 38.02 13.81 -30.82
C MET A 1 37.17 15.04 -30.46
N SER A 2 36.18 15.35 -31.26
CA SER A 2 35.46 16.63 -31.26
C SER A 2 34.63 16.82 -29.98
N ILE A 3 34.64 18.03 -29.43
CA ILE A 3 33.88 18.45 -28.23
C ILE A 3 32.36 18.09 -28.33
N LYS A 4 31.84 18.11 -29.55
CA LYS A 4 30.42 17.74 -29.82
C LYS A 4 30.10 16.29 -29.47
N CYS A 5 31.04 15.36 -29.59
CA CYS A 5 30.86 13.96 -29.26
C CYS A 5 30.79 13.69 -27.73
N LYS A 6 31.50 14.50 -26.94
CA LYS A 6 31.51 14.40 -25.47
C LYS A 6 30.17 14.88 -24.84
N ILE A 7 29.55 15.92 -25.42
CA ILE A 7 28.31 16.49 -24.92
C ILE A 7 27.15 15.51 -25.16
N ILE A 8 27.10 14.82 -26.30
CA ILE A 8 26.06 13.85 -26.62
C ILE A 8 26.16 12.61 -25.70
N PHE A 9 27.38 12.17 -25.37
CA PHE A 9 27.59 11.02 -24.49
C PHE A 9 27.18 11.32 -23.04
N PHE A 10 27.46 12.54 -22.56
CA PHE A 10 27.09 12.98 -21.22
C PHE A 10 25.55 13.15 -21.07
N SER A 11 24.89 13.66 -22.11
CA SER A 11 23.42 13.81 -22.12
C SER A 11 22.70 12.47 -22.15
N PHE A 12 23.25 11.45 -22.84
CA PHE A 12 22.66 10.11 -22.91
C PHE A 12 22.80 9.35 -21.59
N THR A 13 23.90 9.53 -20.87
CA THR A 13 24.15 8.91 -19.57
C THR A 13 23.23 9.50 -18.48
N CYS A 14 22.92 10.81 -18.55
CA CYS A 14 22.02 11.48 -17.62
C CYS A 14 20.54 11.08 -17.84
N LEU A 15 20.15 10.78 -19.09
CA LEU A 15 18.80 10.34 -19.43
C LEU A 15 18.51 8.89 -18.96
N LEU A 16 19.55 8.04 -18.95
CA LEU A 16 19.43 6.64 -18.53
C LEU A 16 19.25 6.49 -17.02
N SER A 17 19.76 7.43 -16.22
CA SER A 17 19.62 7.41 -14.75
C SER A 17 18.24 7.84 -14.24
N LEU A 18 17.42 8.50 -15.08
CA LEU A 18 16.06 8.92 -14.70
C LEU A 18 14.98 7.80 -14.82
N VAL A 19 15.31 6.69 -15.50
CA VAL A 19 14.35 5.59 -15.73
C VAL A 19 14.41 4.53 -14.62
N LEU A 20 15.43 4.55 -13.75
CA LEU A 20 15.63 3.53 -12.71
C LEU A 20 14.95 3.84 -11.37
N GLY A 21 14.25 4.98 -11.24
CA GLY A 21 13.75 5.48 -9.96
C GLY A 21 12.38 4.94 -9.50
N CYS A 22 11.65 4.15 -10.29
CA CYS A 22 10.26 3.78 -9.96
C CYS A 22 10.04 2.31 -9.56
N ALA A 23 11.09 1.51 -9.39
CA ALA A 23 10.96 0.06 -9.18
C ALA A 23 11.06 -0.41 -7.72
N GLU A 24 11.35 0.46 -6.75
CA GLU A 24 11.86 0.01 -5.44
C GLU A 24 10.79 -0.40 -4.41
N ILE A 25 9.55 0.04 -4.50
CA ILE A 25 8.54 -0.29 -3.48
C ILE A 25 8.00 -1.73 -3.63
N LYS A 26 8.00 -2.27 -4.83
CA LYS A 26 7.44 -3.60 -5.12
C LYS A 26 8.18 -4.79 -4.51
N MET A 27 9.47 -4.66 -4.21
CA MET A 27 10.31 -5.77 -3.74
C MET A 27 10.49 -5.85 -2.22
N PHE A 28 10.16 -4.80 -1.48
CA PHE A 28 10.57 -4.72 -0.07
C PHE A 28 9.95 -5.77 0.84
N TYR A 29 8.74 -6.23 0.54
CA TYR A 29 8.00 -7.22 1.36
C TYR A 29 7.88 -8.58 0.68
N HIS A 30 8.41 -8.77 -0.52
CA HIS A 30 8.30 -10.02 -1.27
C HIS A 30 8.90 -11.20 -0.49
N GLY A 31 8.12 -12.26 -0.32
CA GLY A 31 8.50 -13.45 0.44
C GLY A 31 8.24 -13.37 1.95
N ASN A 32 7.97 -12.19 2.50
CA ASN A 32 7.59 -12.04 3.90
C ASN A 32 6.21 -12.65 4.17
N THR A 33 5.97 -13.12 5.39
CA THR A 33 4.70 -13.74 5.76
C THR A 33 3.83 -12.75 6.52
N VAL A 34 2.56 -12.66 6.13
CA VAL A 34 1.54 -11.89 6.85
C VAL A 34 0.93 -12.80 7.91
N SER A 35 1.16 -12.51 9.18
CA SER A 35 0.70 -13.35 10.31
C SER A 35 -0.07 -12.58 11.39
N SER A 36 0.12 -11.26 11.49
CA SER A 36 -0.42 -10.45 12.58
C SER A 36 -1.76 -9.80 12.26
N VAL A 37 -2.15 -9.75 10.97
CA VAL A 37 -3.35 -9.05 10.52
C VAL A 37 -4.33 -9.95 9.78
N PRO A 38 -5.61 -9.54 9.66
CA PRO A 38 -6.61 -10.31 8.92
C PRO A 38 -6.20 -10.50 7.45
N VAL A 39 -6.43 -11.71 6.95
CA VAL A 39 -6.19 -12.10 5.57
C VAL A 39 -7.52 -12.41 4.90
N VAL A 40 -7.73 -11.92 3.69
CA VAL A 40 -8.94 -12.09 2.89
C VAL A 40 -8.69 -13.13 1.80
N VAL A 41 -9.45 -14.21 1.81
CA VAL A 41 -9.42 -15.20 0.73
C VAL A 41 -10.17 -14.67 -0.48
N LEU A 42 -9.50 -14.63 -1.63
CA LEU A 42 -10.09 -14.12 -2.86
C LEU A 42 -11.10 -15.10 -3.47
N GLN A 43 -12.20 -14.54 -3.97
CA GLN A 43 -13.25 -15.27 -4.69
C GLN A 43 -13.42 -14.64 -6.08
N GLU A 44 -13.18 -15.44 -7.12
CA GLU A 44 -13.31 -14.97 -8.49
C GLU A 44 -14.77 -14.82 -8.92
N GLY A 45 -15.06 -13.76 -9.65
CA GLY A 45 -16.34 -13.53 -10.31
C GLY A 45 -17.47 -13.04 -9.41
N THR A 46 -17.29 -13.00 -8.10
CA THR A 46 -18.31 -12.59 -7.15
C THR A 46 -17.94 -11.29 -6.44
N PRO A 47 -18.78 -10.24 -6.50
CA PRO A 47 -18.58 -9.07 -5.66
C PRO A 47 -18.58 -9.47 -4.18
N THR A 48 -17.54 -9.10 -3.47
CA THR A 48 -17.35 -9.46 -2.07
C THR A 48 -17.03 -8.21 -1.27
N ALA A 49 -17.81 -7.94 -0.24
CA ALA A 49 -17.55 -6.86 0.70
C ALA A 49 -17.01 -7.39 2.03
N GLY A 50 -16.21 -6.59 2.70
CA GLY A 50 -15.64 -6.95 3.99
C GLY A 50 -15.11 -5.77 4.76
N ARG A 51 -14.61 -6.08 5.95
CA ARG A 51 -13.93 -5.14 6.84
C ARG A 51 -12.61 -5.74 7.29
N TRP A 52 -11.56 -4.98 7.13
CA TRP A 52 -10.23 -5.27 7.65
C TRP A 52 -9.94 -4.24 8.73
N GLU A 53 -9.51 -4.69 9.89
CA GLU A 53 -9.33 -3.83 11.07
C GLU A 53 -8.11 -4.24 11.86
N THR A 54 -7.33 -3.24 12.26
CA THR A 54 -6.23 -3.34 13.21
C THR A 54 -6.49 -2.42 14.40
N PHE A 55 -5.49 -2.27 15.26
CA PHE A 55 -5.56 -1.35 16.39
C PHE A 55 -5.74 0.12 15.93
N ASP A 56 -5.12 0.52 14.81
CA ASP A 56 -5.07 1.92 14.36
C ASP A 56 -6.02 2.22 13.20
N LEU A 57 -6.22 1.26 12.30
CA LEU A 57 -6.84 1.48 10.99
C LEU A 57 -7.99 0.51 10.74
N ILE A 58 -9.06 1.05 10.16
CA ILE A 58 -10.20 0.32 9.62
C ILE A 58 -10.25 0.55 8.11
N ILE A 59 -10.39 -0.54 7.33
CA ILE A 59 -10.66 -0.49 5.90
C ILE A 59 -11.96 -1.27 5.64
N GLU A 60 -13.00 -0.57 5.22
CA GLU A 60 -14.22 -1.17 4.69
C GLU A 60 -14.08 -1.23 3.17
N TYR A 61 -14.23 -2.41 2.58
CA TYR A 61 -13.95 -2.62 1.18
C TYR A 61 -15.00 -3.48 0.48
N GLU A 62 -15.09 -3.28 -0.81
CA GLU A 62 -15.74 -4.16 -1.75
C GLU A 62 -14.77 -4.47 -2.89
N TYR A 63 -14.70 -5.74 -3.32
CA TYR A 63 -13.89 -6.12 -4.46
C TYR A 63 -14.62 -7.04 -5.42
N ILE A 64 -14.18 -7.02 -6.67
CA ILE A 64 -14.49 -8.03 -7.68
C ILE A 64 -13.21 -8.44 -8.40
N GLN A 65 -12.92 -9.74 -8.39
CA GLN A 65 -11.81 -10.33 -9.14
C GLN A 65 -12.33 -10.91 -10.45
N LYS A 66 -11.64 -10.61 -11.56
CA LYS A 66 -11.91 -11.15 -12.89
C LYS A 66 -10.61 -11.61 -13.51
N SER A 67 -10.41 -12.92 -13.63
CA SER A 67 -9.18 -13.53 -14.17
C SER A 67 -7.91 -12.97 -13.51
N ASP A 68 -7.18 -12.11 -14.22
CA ASP A 68 -5.90 -11.55 -13.83
C ASP A 68 -5.99 -10.15 -13.25
N SER A 69 -7.19 -9.65 -12.97
CA SER A 69 -7.38 -8.31 -12.41
C SER A 69 -8.35 -8.31 -11.24
N ILE A 70 -8.17 -7.36 -10.33
CA ILE A 70 -9.05 -7.08 -9.21
C ILE A 70 -9.37 -5.60 -9.17
N THR A 71 -10.65 -5.28 -9.14
CA THR A 71 -11.10 -3.94 -8.78
C THR A 71 -11.48 -3.94 -7.32
N ILE A 72 -10.93 -3.02 -6.55
CA ILE A 72 -11.23 -2.85 -5.13
C ILE A 72 -11.54 -1.38 -4.87
N SER A 73 -12.61 -1.14 -4.12
CA SER A 73 -13.05 0.18 -3.69
C SER A 73 -13.51 0.15 -2.25
N GLY A 74 -13.54 1.29 -1.59
CA GLY A 74 -13.98 1.36 -0.21
C GLY A 74 -13.54 2.62 0.49
N GLU A 75 -13.54 2.54 1.81
CA GLU A 75 -13.23 3.62 2.73
C GLU A 75 -12.21 3.16 3.76
N ALA A 76 -11.30 4.06 4.12
CA ALA A 76 -10.35 3.84 5.20
C ALA A 76 -10.46 4.97 6.22
N SER A 77 -10.46 4.62 7.50
CA SER A 77 -10.52 5.55 8.62
C SER A 77 -9.66 5.06 9.78
N LEU A 78 -9.13 5.99 10.54
CA LEU A 78 -8.46 5.65 11.79
C LEU A 78 -9.49 5.21 12.84
N THR A 79 -9.09 4.30 13.71
CA THR A 79 -9.95 3.87 14.84
C THR A 79 -10.22 5.03 15.78
N GLN A 80 -11.31 4.94 16.54
CA GLN A 80 -11.69 5.97 17.50
C GLN A 80 -10.57 6.19 18.55
N HIS A 81 -9.90 5.12 18.96
CA HIS A 81 -8.77 5.21 19.89
C HIS A 81 -7.68 6.12 19.33
N TYR A 82 -7.30 5.92 18.07
CA TYR A 82 -6.27 6.70 17.41
C TYR A 82 -6.69 8.17 17.21
N GLN A 83 -7.96 8.40 16.84
CA GLN A 83 -8.53 9.75 16.69
C GLN A 83 -8.57 10.54 17.99
N MET A 84 -8.59 9.86 19.15
CA MET A 84 -8.56 10.51 20.47
C MET A 84 -7.15 10.84 20.95
N LEU A 85 -6.14 10.07 20.54
CA LEU A 85 -4.75 10.26 20.96
C LEU A 85 -4.03 11.32 20.10
N TYR A 86 -4.30 11.37 18.81
CA TYR A 86 -3.54 12.19 17.89
C TYR A 86 -4.36 13.33 17.31
N THR A 87 -3.71 14.47 17.14
CA THR A 87 -4.34 15.70 16.63
C THR A 87 -4.28 15.78 15.11
N SER A 88 -3.24 15.22 14.50
CA SER A 88 -3.05 15.25 13.05
C SER A 88 -2.19 14.09 12.55
N ILE A 89 -2.33 13.80 11.26
CA ILE A 89 -1.45 12.89 10.53
C ILE A 89 -0.44 13.71 9.75
N ILE A 90 0.85 13.45 9.98
CA ILE A 90 1.93 14.09 9.25
C ILE A 90 2.11 13.38 7.89
N ARG A 91 2.10 12.04 7.92
CA ARG A 91 2.22 11.19 6.74
C ARG A 91 1.54 9.85 7.00
N MET A 92 0.93 9.28 5.98
CA MET A 92 0.46 7.91 5.99
C MET A 92 0.49 7.30 4.59
N ASP A 93 1.03 6.11 4.49
CA ASP A 93 1.04 5.28 3.30
C ASP A 93 0.26 4.01 3.60
N THR A 94 -0.66 3.61 2.72
CA THR A 94 -1.42 2.36 2.84
C THR A 94 -1.16 1.47 1.64
N TYR A 95 -1.12 0.16 1.91
CA TYR A 95 -0.75 -0.86 0.93
C TYR A 95 -1.79 -1.96 0.86
N ILE A 96 -1.85 -2.62 -0.29
CA ILE A 96 -2.46 -3.92 -0.47
C ILE A 96 -1.35 -4.93 -0.77
N PHE A 97 -1.40 -6.09 -0.10
CA PHE A 97 -0.50 -7.21 -0.29
C PHE A 97 -1.23 -8.34 -1.02
N PHE A 98 -0.67 -8.79 -2.12
CA PHE A 98 -1.12 -9.99 -2.83
C PHE A 98 -0.35 -11.19 -2.28
N LEU A 99 -1.07 -12.19 -1.78
CA LEU A 99 -0.50 -13.29 -1.01
C LEU A 99 -0.78 -14.63 -1.69
N ASP A 100 0.15 -15.57 -1.52
CA ASP A 100 -0.05 -16.97 -1.87
C ASP A 100 -0.94 -17.70 -0.83
N GLU A 101 -1.05 -19.02 -0.96
CA GLU A 101 -1.82 -19.87 -0.05
C GLU A 101 -1.21 -19.96 1.37
N ASP A 102 0.08 -19.72 1.52
CA ASP A 102 0.80 -19.69 2.78
C ASP A 102 0.87 -18.29 3.41
N SER A 103 0.14 -17.32 2.85
CA SER A 103 0.16 -15.90 3.25
C SER A 103 1.51 -15.20 3.05
N ARG A 104 2.33 -15.67 2.10
CA ARG A 104 3.57 -14.99 1.71
C ARG A 104 3.27 -13.93 0.67
N VAL A 105 3.93 -12.78 0.82
CA VAL A 105 3.77 -11.65 -0.09
C VAL A 105 4.38 -11.96 -1.46
N LEU A 106 3.56 -11.97 -2.48
CA LEU A 106 3.95 -12.06 -3.89
C LEU A 106 4.19 -10.68 -4.50
N GLU A 107 3.35 -9.72 -4.18
CA GLU A 107 3.46 -8.33 -4.64
C GLU A 107 2.82 -7.39 -3.64
N THR A 108 3.34 -6.15 -3.61
CA THR A 108 2.79 -5.04 -2.83
C THR A 108 2.42 -3.91 -3.77
N ALA A 109 1.26 -3.32 -3.56
CA ALA A 109 0.83 -2.14 -4.29
C ALA A 109 0.29 -1.07 -3.34
N SER A 110 0.38 0.20 -3.76
CA SER A 110 -0.17 1.30 -2.97
C SER A 110 -1.69 1.32 -3.07
N LEU A 111 -2.37 1.41 -1.92
CA LEU A 111 -3.83 1.52 -1.84
C LEU A 111 -4.25 3.00 -1.78
N ILE A 112 -3.74 3.76 -0.82
CA ILE A 112 -3.99 5.20 -0.66
C ILE A 112 -2.64 5.90 -0.58
N ASN A 113 -2.42 6.86 -1.48
CA ASN A 113 -1.14 7.56 -1.59
C ASN A 113 -1.12 8.91 -0.88
N VAL A 114 -2.30 9.47 -0.61
CA VAL A 114 -2.43 10.79 0.00
C VAL A 114 -3.50 10.70 1.08
N TRP A 115 -3.10 10.95 2.30
CA TRP A 115 -3.99 11.10 3.43
C TRP A 115 -4.14 12.58 3.79
N THR A 116 -5.32 12.94 4.27
CA THR A 116 -5.53 14.27 4.84
C THR A 116 -4.78 14.40 6.16
N ASN A 117 -4.52 15.62 6.58
CA ASN A 117 -3.88 15.87 7.88
C ASN A 117 -4.80 15.58 9.07
N SER A 118 -6.09 15.37 8.85
CA SER A 118 -7.07 15.14 9.91
C SER A 118 -7.15 13.65 10.26
N THR A 119 -7.11 13.35 11.56
CA THR A 119 -7.31 11.99 12.07
C THR A 119 -8.76 11.49 11.97
N ARG A 120 -9.71 12.39 11.69
CA ARG A 120 -11.16 12.10 11.64
C ARG A 120 -11.71 11.92 10.23
N ASP A 121 -10.90 12.20 9.22
CA ASP A 121 -11.34 12.12 7.84
C ASP A 121 -11.38 10.69 7.35
N ILE A 122 -12.42 10.39 6.55
CA ILE A 122 -12.54 9.13 5.84
C ILE A 122 -11.86 9.30 4.48
N GLN A 123 -11.01 8.33 4.13
CA GLN A 123 -10.32 8.28 2.85
C GLN A 123 -11.01 7.30 1.92
N ILE A 124 -11.58 7.80 0.83
CA ILE A 124 -12.24 6.97 -0.19
C ILE A 124 -11.20 6.52 -1.22
N PHE A 125 -11.25 5.27 -1.60
CA PHE A 125 -10.38 4.73 -2.64
C PHE A 125 -11.15 3.87 -3.66
N SER A 126 -10.64 3.84 -4.89
CA SER A 126 -11.05 2.91 -5.93
C SER A 126 -9.85 2.62 -6.84
N LYS A 127 -9.47 1.36 -6.93
CA LYS A 127 -8.25 0.92 -7.61
C LYS A 127 -8.50 -0.34 -8.44
N LEU A 128 -7.80 -0.41 -9.56
CA LEU A 128 -7.69 -1.60 -10.39
C LEU A 128 -6.24 -2.09 -10.34
N TYR A 129 -6.06 -3.36 -9.99
CA TYR A 129 -4.75 -3.99 -9.96
C TYR A 129 -4.73 -5.19 -10.90
N LYS A 130 -3.53 -5.47 -11.42
CA LYS A 130 -3.22 -6.77 -12.00
C LYS A 130 -2.92 -7.74 -10.86
N VAL A 131 -3.56 -8.90 -10.86
CA VAL A 131 -3.35 -9.93 -9.84
C VAL A 131 -2.13 -10.77 -10.22
N PRO A 132 -1.08 -10.83 -9.38
CA PRO A 132 0.08 -11.69 -9.62
C PRO A 132 -0.30 -13.17 -9.71
N ILE A 133 0.41 -13.92 -10.53
CA ILE A 133 0.19 -15.36 -10.67
C ILE A 133 0.47 -16.04 -9.31
N GLY A 134 -0.42 -16.93 -8.90
CA GLY A 134 -0.32 -17.62 -7.61
C GLY A 134 -1.02 -16.94 -6.45
N THR A 135 -1.58 -15.74 -6.65
CA THR A 135 -2.35 -15.05 -5.61
C THR A 135 -3.60 -15.84 -5.24
N LYS A 136 -3.78 -16.06 -3.95
CA LYS A 136 -4.96 -16.69 -3.34
C LYS A 136 -5.64 -15.80 -2.33
N ARG A 137 -4.91 -14.84 -1.78
CA ARG A 137 -5.35 -13.99 -0.68
C ARG A 137 -4.85 -12.57 -0.88
N ILE A 138 -5.50 -11.64 -0.20
CA ILE A 138 -5.01 -10.28 -0.02
C ILE A 138 -5.00 -9.92 1.46
N SER A 139 -4.19 -8.95 1.82
CA SER A 139 -4.24 -8.26 3.09
C SER A 139 -3.89 -6.81 2.89
N PHE A 140 -4.03 -6.01 3.92
CA PHE A 140 -3.67 -4.60 3.89
C PHE A 140 -2.57 -4.33 4.90
N GLY A 141 -1.95 -3.17 4.77
CA GLY A 141 -1.00 -2.67 5.73
C GLY A 141 -0.80 -1.17 5.57
N TYR A 142 -0.13 -0.59 6.54
CA TYR A 142 0.13 0.85 6.56
C TYR A 142 1.41 1.17 7.31
N SER A 143 1.94 2.35 7.03
CA SER A 143 2.95 3.01 7.84
C SER A 143 2.69 4.50 7.86
N GLY A 144 2.88 5.15 8.99
CA GLY A 144 2.61 6.56 9.13
C GLY A 144 3.32 7.23 10.28
N VAL A 145 3.15 8.53 10.33
CA VAL A 145 3.60 9.39 11.43
C VAL A 145 2.43 10.28 11.83
N ALA A 146 2.03 10.21 13.08
CA ALA A 146 1.02 11.07 13.66
C ALA A 146 1.61 12.03 14.68
N GLN A 147 0.92 13.12 14.95
CA GLN A 147 1.33 14.13 15.92
C GLN A 147 0.41 14.10 17.14
N GLU A 148 1.01 13.96 18.30
CA GLU A 148 0.43 14.18 19.60
C GLU A 148 1.00 15.48 20.16
N SER A 149 0.16 16.43 20.55
CA SER A 149 0.54 17.73 21.15
C SER A 149 1.94 18.26 20.79
N ASP A 150 3.01 17.77 21.42
CA ASP A 150 4.39 18.23 21.25
C ASP A 150 5.35 17.14 20.72
N SER A 151 4.84 15.93 20.38
CA SER A 151 5.62 14.80 19.88
C SER A 151 5.02 14.21 18.60
N SER A 152 5.83 13.47 17.88
CA SER A 152 5.37 12.65 16.75
C SER A 152 5.65 11.19 17.02
N GLU A 153 4.73 10.31 16.64
CA GLU A 153 4.83 8.88 16.82
C GLU A 153 4.69 8.15 15.48
N PHE A 154 5.52 7.11 15.31
CA PHE A 154 5.41 6.17 14.22
C PHE A 154 4.40 5.09 14.54
N PHE A 155 3.52 4.79 13.59
CA PHE A 155 2.60 3.67 13.65
C PHE A 155 2.66 2.88 12.35
N TYR A 156 2.56 1.57 12.45
CA TYR A 156 2.64 0.71 11.27
C TYR A 156 2.08 -0.67 11.53
N GLU A 157 1.59 -1.30 10.47
CA GLU A 157 1.29 -2.72 10.39
C GLU A 157 1.73 -3.22 9.02
N LEU A 158 2.85 -3.91 9.00
CA LEU A 158 3.56 -4.34 7.80
C LEU A 158 4.03 -5.78 7.97
N PRO A 159 4.10 -6.59 6.90
CA PRO A 159 4.67 -7.93 6.95
C PRO A 159 6.20 -7.84 7.11
N LEU A 160 6.62 -7.73 8.36
CA LEU A 160 8.04 -7.74 8.73
C LEU A 160 8.46 -9.18 9.06
N ASN A 161 9.67 -9.56 8.64
CA ASN A 161 10.29 -10.83 9.02
C ASN A 161 10.81 -10.79 10.45
#